data_235b57af7fd5328b3784e3fcfd4b3f1e
#
_entry.id   235b57af7fd5328b3784e3fcfd4b3f1e
#
_cell.length_a   1.000
_cell.length_b   1.000
_cell.length_c   1.000
_cell.angle_alpha   90.00
_cell.angle_beta   90.00
_cell.angle_gamma   90.00
#
_symmetry.space_group_name_H-M   'P 1'
#
loop_
_entity.id
_entity.type
_entity.pdbx_description
1 polymer ?
#
loop_
_entity_poly.entity_id
_entity_poly.type
_entity_poly.pdbx_seq_one_letter_code
_entity_poly.pdbx_strand_id
1 'polypeptide(L)'
;MSLREQIEVLVARESGSYSEEDFALFNNFKSALNSGEVRAAERDPDGKWHTNAWVKRGILLGFRMGTIVEMSPADAGLQFLDKHTYPIRRFSPDDRVRIVPGGSSIRDGAYIAPGVVC
;
A
#
# COMPACT_ATOMS: atom_id res chain seq x y z
N MET A 1 11.85 17.82 4.40
CA MET A 1 11.00 17.46 3.24
C MET A 1 9.76 16.72 3.72
N SER A 2 8.62 17.03 3.12
CA SER A 2 7.39 16.29 3.39
C SER A 2 7.47 14.87 2.82
N LEU A 3 6.58 14.00 3.27
CA LEU A 3 6.48 12.64 2.73
C LEU A 3 6.26 12.68 1.21
N ARG A 4 5.37 13.56 0.75
CA ARG A 4 5.11 13.75 -0.68
C ARG A 4 6.39 14.09 -1.44
N GLU A 5 7.14 15.08 -0.98
CA GLU A 5 8.37 15.50 -1.64
C GLU A 5 9.39 14.37 -1.70
N GLN A 6 9.55 13.63 -0.60
CA GLN A 6 10.47 12.50 -0.55
C GLN A 6 10.07 11.39 -1.51
N ILE A 7 8.78 11.08 -1.60
CA ILE A 7 8.29 10.08 -2.55
C ILE A 7 8.49 10.56 -3.99
N GLU A 8 8.21 11.83 -4.28
CA GLU A 8 8.40 12.37 -5.64
C GLU A 8 9.87 12.32 -6.07
N VAL A 9 10.81 12.58 -5.16
CA VAL A 9 12.24 12.43 -5.43
C VAL A 9 12.57 10.97 -5.77
N LEU A 10 12.04 10.03 -4.99
CA LEU A 10 12.30 8.60 -5.21
C LEU A 10 11.67 8.10 -6.52
N VAL A 11 10.47 8.58 -6.83
CA VAL A 11 9.80 8.27 -8.11
C VAL A 11 10.62 8.74 -9.30
N ALA A 12 11.25 9.92 -9.18
CA ALA A 12 12.05 10.52 -10.26
C ALA A 12 13.35 9.76 -10.54
N ARG A 13 13.85 8.95 -9.61
CA ARG A 13 14.99 8.08 -9.89
C ARG A 13 14.56 6.97 -10.83
N GLU A 14 15.14 6.96 -12.03
CA GLU A 14 14.66 6.11 -13.11
C GLU A 14 14.95 4.63 -12.95
N SER A 15 15.98 4.24 -12.26
CA SER A 15 16.30 2.83 -12.06
C SER A 15 17.46 2.68 -11.12
N GLY A 16 17.72 1.47 -10.70
CA GLY A 16 18.86 1.15 -9.89
C GLY A 16 18.43 0.39 -8.65
N SER A 17 19.39 0.20 -7.79
CA SER A 17 19.14 -0.44 -6.51
C SER A 17 18.53 0.56 -5.54
N TYR A 18 17.68 0.06 -4.67
CA TYR A 18 17.06 0.84 -3.61
C TYR A 18 17.73 0.47 -2.28
N SER A 19 17.98 1.49 -1.46
CA SER A 19 18.61 1.29 -0.15
C SER A 19 17.57 0.90 0.90
N GLU A 20 18.05 0.50 2.08
CA GLU A 20 17.16 0.26 3.23
C GLU A 20 16.37 1.52 3.58
N GLU A 21 16.99 2.70 3.45
CA GLU A 21 16.32 3.98 3.70
C GLU A 21 15.19 4.22 2.70
N ASP A 22 15.39 3.85 1.44
CA ASP A 22 14.36 3.95 0.41
C ASP A 22 13.16 3.06 0.76
N PHE A 23 13.41 1.83 1.19
CA PHE A 23 12.34 0.94 1.62
C PHE A 23 11.66 1.41 2.90
N ALA A 24 12.40 1.99 3.84
CA ALA A 24 11.82 2.57 5.05
C ALA A 24 10.89 3.73 4.70
N LEU A 25 11.30 4.60 3.79
CA LEU A 25 10.46 5.71 3.29
C LEU A 25 9.19 5.16 2.63
N PHE A 26 9.35 4.15 1.79
CA PHE A 26 8.20 3.53 1.13
C PHE A 26 7.24 2.89 2.14
N ASN A 27 7.76 2.26 3.20
CA ASN A 27 6.93 1.70 4.26
C ASN A 27 6.16 2.79 5.01
N ASN A 28 6.75 3.96 5.23
CA ASN A 28 6.06 5.11 5.81
C ASN A 28 4.90 5.56 4.90
N PHE A 29 5.12 5.58 3.61
CA PHE A 29 4.08 5.90 2.63
C PHE A 29 2.93 4.89 2.69
N LYS A 30 3.23 3.59 2.74
CA LYS A 30 2.20 2.55 2.88
C LYS A 30 1.41 2.68 4.19
N SER A 31 2.10 3.00 5.29
CA SER A 31 1.43 3.21 6.57
C SER A 31 0.45 4.37 6.51
N ALA A 32 0.82 5.46 5.84
CA ALA A 32 -0.05 6.61 5.64
C ALA A 32 -1.26 6.25 4.75
N LEU A 33 -1.06 5.39 3.74
CA LEU A 33 -2.16 4.87 2.93
C LEU A 33 -3.10 3.99 3.77
N ASN A 34 -2.55 3.09 4.57
CA ASN A 34 -3.31 2.20 5.44
C ASN A 34 -4.19 2.95 6.43
N SER A 35 -3.68 4.04 6.98
CA SER A 35 -4.42 4.85 7.96
C SER A 35 -5.44 5.79 7.32
N GLY A 36 -5.37 5.98 6.00
CA GLY A 36 -6.20 6.96 5.31
C GLY A 36 -5.70 8.40 5.42
N GLU A 37 -4.56 8.63 6.05
CA GLU A 37 -3.92 9.94 6.11
C GLU A 37 -3.56 10.45 4.71
N VAL A 38 -3.10 9.55 3.85
CA VAL A 38 -2.81 9.81 2.45
C VAL A 38 -3.83 9.07 1.59
N ARG A 39 -4.47 9.79 0.68
CA ARG A 39 -5.50 9.23 -0.18
C ARG A 39 -5.19 9.55 -1.63
N ALA A 40 -5.47 8.60 -2.52
CA ALA A 40 -5.31 8.81 -3.97
C ALA A 40 -6.35 9.78 -4.52
N ALA A 41 -7.51 9.87 -3.89
CA ALA A 41 -8.56 10.82 -4.22
C ALA A 41 -9.24 11.29 -2.95
N GLU A 42 -9.61 12.55 -2.90
CA GLU A 42 -10.26 13.13 -1.74
C GLU A 42 -11.20 14.27 -2.13
N ARG A 43 -12.13 14.58 -1.23
CA ARG A 43 -13.09 15.68 -1.45
C ARG A 43 -12.54 16.96 -0.83
N ASP A 44 -12.66 18.06 -1.58
CA ASP A 44 -12.38 19.38 -1.08
C ASP A 44 -13.48 19.85 -0.12
N PRO A 45 -13.25 20.90 0.68
CA PRO A 45 -14.29 21.49 1.52
C PRO A 45 -15.55 21.92 0.77
N ASP A 46 -15.42 22.24 -0.53
CA ASP A 46 -16.55 22.61 -1.40
C ASP A 46 -17.29 21.37 -1.94
N GLY A 47 -16.88 20.18 -1.58
CA GLY A 47 -17.52 18.93 -1.99
C GLY A 47 -17.04 18.34 -3.30
N LYS A 48 -16.11 18.99 -3.99
CA LYS A 48 -15.56 18.48 -5.25
C LYS A 48 -14.47 17.45 -5.01
N TRP A 49 -14.48 16.41 -5.82
CA TRP A 49 -13.43 15.39 -5.79
C TRP A 49 -12.23 15.84 -6.62
N HIS A 50 -11.04 15.54 -6.10
CA HIS A 50 -9.81 15.68 -6.86
C HIS A 50 -8.91 14.48 -6.62
N THR A 51 -7.98 14.23 -7.54
CA THR A 51 -7.02 13.15 -7.44
C THR A 51 -5.65 13.68 -7.03
N ASN A 52 -4.94 12.87 -6.25
CA ASN A 52 -3.56 13.15 -5.86
C ASN A 52 -2.63 12.30 -6.72
N ALA A 53 -2.25 12.82 -7.88
CA ALA A 53 -1.46 12.06 -8.85
C ALA A 53 -0.13 11.55 -8.28
N TRP A 54 0.48 12.29 -7.34
CA TRP A 54 1.71 11.86 -6.68
C TRP A 54 1.51 10.54 -5.92
N VAL A 55 0.31 10.34 -5.35
CA VAL A 55 -0.01 9.10 -4.62
C VAL A 55 -0.05 7.92 -5.58
N LYS A 56 -0.68 8.09 -6.74
CA LYS A 56 -0.66 7.05 -7.78
C LYS A 56 0.77 6.70 -8.18
N ARG A 57 1.60 7.71 -8.40
CA ARG A 57 3.01 7.50 -8.75
C ARG A 57 3.75 6.75 -7.64
N GLY A 58 3.48 7.08 -6.39
CA GLY A 58 4.04 6.38 -5.24
C GLY A 58 3.62 4.91 -5.18
N ILE A 59 2.35 4.64 -5.44
CA ILE A 59 1.86 3.25 -5.48
C ILE A 59 2.55 2.45 -6.59
N LEU A 60 2.68 3.03 -7.78
CA LEU A 60 3.38 2.40 -8.89
C LEU A 60 4.88 2.21 -8.59
N LEU A 61 5.47 3.14 -7.85
CA LEU A 61 6.86 3.02 -7.37
C LEU A 61 7.04 1.73 -6.56
N GLY A 62 6.09 1.39 -5.72
CA GLY A 62 6.17 0.18 -4.91
C GLY A 62 6.29 -1.10 -5.75
N PHE A 63 5.61 -1.16 -6.88
CA PHE A 63 5.76 -2.28 -7.81
C PHE A 63 7.13 -2.28 -8.47
N ARG A 64 7.65 -1.12 -8.80
CA ARG A 64 8.99 -1.00 -9.39
C ARG A 64 10.10 -1.35 -8.39
N MET A 65 9.94 -0.96 -7.12
CA MET A 65 10.90 -1.27 -6.05
C MET A 65 10.87 -2.74 -5.65
N GLY A 66 9.74 -3.40 -5.84
CA GLY A 66 9.52 -4.75 -5.37
C GLY A 66 10.13 -5.81 -6.27
N THR A 67 10.47 -6.95 -5.66
CA THR A 67 10.83 -8.16 -6.37
C THR A 67 9.80 -9.23 -6.08
N ILE A 68 9.60 -10.15 -7.04
CA ILE A 68 8.64 -11.23 -6.88
C ILE A 68 9.19 -12.25 -5.91
N VAL A 69 8.40 -12.56 -4.88
CA VAL A 69 8.75 -13.54 -3.85
C VAL A 69 7.60 -14.52 -3.64
N GLU A 70 7.94 -15.65 -3.04
CA GLU A 70 6.94 -16.66 -2.67
C GLU A 70 6.11 -16.14 -1.48
N MET A 71 4.80 -16.11 -1.64
CA MET A 71 3.86 -15.62 -0.64
C MET A 71 2.78 -16.63 -0.26
N SER A 72 2.94 -17.87 -0.70
CA SER A 72 1.92 -18.90 -0.49
C SER A 72 1.80 -19.26 0.99
N PRO A 73 0.56 -19.46 1.50
CA PRO A 73 0.37 -20.07 2.82
C PRO A 73 0.90 -21.50 2.83
N ALA A 74 1.50 -21.95 3.93
CA ALA A 74 2.20 -23.21 4.00
C ALA A 74 1.34 -24.45 3.66
N ASP A 75 0.03 -24.40 3.91
CA ASP A 75 -0.84 -25.58 3.82
C ASP A 75 -2.06 -25.41 2.90
N ALA A 76 -2.10 -24.35 2.08
CA ALA A 76 -3.32 -24.02 1.36
C ALA A 76 -3.49 -24.68 -0.01
N GLY A 77 -2.46 -25.37 -0.51
CA GLY A 77 -2.49 -25.93 -1.87
C GLY A 77 -2.57 -24.91 -2.99
N LEU A 78 -2.46 -23.62 -2.66
CA LEU A 78 -2.50 -22.51 -3.59
C LEU A 78 -1.14 -21.83 -3.61
N GLN A 79 -0.72 -21.39 -4.79
CA GLN A 79 0.56 -20.73 -4.94
C GLN A 79 0.36 -19.25 -5.26
N PHE A 80 1.05 -18.39 -4.52
CA PHE A 80 1.05 -16.96 -4.76
C PHE A 80 2.48 -16.44 -4.88
N LEU A 81 2.72 -15.67 -5.93
CA LEU A 81 4.00 -15.03 -6.21
C LEU A 81 3.72 -13.56 -6.49
N ASP A 82 4.25 -12.66 -5.68
CA ASP A 82 3.99 -11.24 -5.86
C ASP A 82 5.13 -10.40 -5.30
N LYS A 83 5.01 -9.10 -5.48
CA LYS A 83 6.01 -8.13 -5.05
C LYS A 83 6.12 -8.09 -3.52
N HIS A 84 7.32 -8.21 -3.00
CA HIS A 84 7.55 -8.20 -1.55
C HIS A 84 7.18 -6.87 -0.89
N THR A 85 7.11 -5.78 -1.66
CA THR A 85 6.72 -4.45 -1.17
C THR A 85 5.25 -4.35 -0.81
N TYR A 86 4.42 -5.27 -1.30
CA TYR A 86 2.98 -5.28 -1.07
C TYR A 86 2.49 -6.63 -0.54
N PRO A 87 2.91 -7.01 0.67
CA PRO A 87 2.41 -8.25 1.28
C PRO A 87 0.93 -8.12 1.64
N ILE A 88 0.32 -9.22 2.04
CA ILE A 88 -1.04 -9.21 2.60
C ILE A 88 -1.01 -8.39 3.89
N ARG A 89 -1.96 -7.45 3.99
CA ARG A 89 -2.15 -6.68 5.21
C ARG A 89 -2.82 -7.54 6.27
N ARG A 90 -2.33 -7.46 7.50
CA ARG A 90 -2.89 -8.18 8.64
C ARG A 90 -3.79 -7.24 9.44
N PHE A 91 -4.93 -7.77 9.86
CA PHE A 91 -5.91 -7.07 10.70
C PHE A 91 -6.09 -7.81 12.01
N SER A 92 -6.46 -7.06 13.04
CA SER A 92 -6.88 -7.62 14.33
C SER A 92 -8.35 -7.29 14.56
N PRO A 93 -9.03 -7.95 15.53
CA PRO A 93 -10.41 -7.61 15.87
C PRO A 93 -10.61 -6.13 16.23
N ASP A 94 -9.58 -5.47 16.76
CA ASP A 94 -9.66 -4.05 17.14
C ASP A 94 -9.81 -3.12 15.94
N ASP A 95 -9.41 -3.57 14.74
CA ASP A 95 -9.60 -2.80 13.51
C ASP A 95 -11.07 -2.75 13.08
N ARG A 96 -11.92 -3.62 13.64
CA ARG A 96 -13.35 -3.71 13.33
C ARG A 96 -13.63 -3.90 11.84
N VAL A 97 -12.79 -4.62 11.18
CA VAL A 97 -12.93 -5.02 9.77
C VAL A 97 -13.22 -6.53 9.76
N ARG A 98 -14.18 -6.95 8.96
CA ARG A 98 -14.46 -8.36 8.76
C ARG A 98 -13.90 -8.81 7.43
N ILE A 99 -13.16 -9.91 7.45
CA ILE A 99 -12.64 -10.55 6.23
C ILE A 99 -13.27 -11.94 6.21
N VAL A 100 -14.19 -12.14 5.29
CA VAL A 100 -14.96 -13.39 5.24
C VAL A 100 -14.06 -14.56 4.84
N PRO A 101 -14.09 -15.68 5.57
CA PRO A 101 -13.32 -16.86 5.19
C PRO A 101 -13.68 -17.32 3.77
N GLY A 102 -12.69 -17.70 3.00
CA GLY A 102 -12.93 -18.20 1.65
C GLY A 102 -12.01 -17.62 0.58
N GLY A 103 -11.17 -16.65 0.90
CA GLY A 103 -10.16 -16.23 -0.04
C GLY A 103 -10.03 -14.73 -0.32
N SER A 104 -10.75 -13.89 0.41
CA SER A 104 -10.52 -12.46 0.32
C SER A 104 -9.15 -12.10 0.87
N SER A 105 -8.44 -11.21 0.19
CA SER A 105 -7.16 -10.70 0.66
C SER A 105 -7.10 -9.20 0.45
N ILE A 106 -6.37 -8.53 1.33
CA ILE A 106 -6.20 -7.09 1.29
C ILE A 106 -4.71 -6.81 1.26
N ARG A 107 -4.29 -6.09 0.23
CA ARG A 107 -2.87 -5.73 0.07
C ARG A 107 -2.49 -4.62 1.05
N ASP A 108 -1.28 -4.71 1.59
CA ASP A 108 -0.73 -3.64 2.42
C ASP A 108 -0.69 -2.34 1.61
N GLY A 109 -1.21 -1.26 2.18
CA GLY A 109 -1.42 0.02 1.49
C GLY A 109 -2.89 0.34 1.21
N ALA A 110 -3.81 -0.62 1.39
CA ALA A 110 -5.24 -0.37 1.19
C ALA A 110 -5.89 0.14 2.48
N TYR A 111 -6.57 1.27 2.41
CA TYR A 111 -7.36 1.76 3.53
C TYR A 111 -8.71 1.06 3.58
N ILE A 112 -9.01 0.43 4.70
CA ILE A 112 -10.30 -0.20 4.96
C ILE A 112 -10.89 0.43 6.20
N ALA A 113 -12.03 1.07 6.07
CA ALA A 113 -12.68 1.75 7.18
C ALA A 113 -13.23 0.76 8.21
N PRO A 114 -13.26 1.10 9.50
CA PRO A 114 -13.93 0.29 10.50
C PRO A 114 -15.39 0.03 10.10
N GLY A 115 -15.85 -1.21 10.29
CA GLY A 115 -17.20 -1.61 9.92
C GLY A 115 -17.35 -2.21 8.52
N VAL A 116 -16.29 -2.17 7.72
CA VAL A 116 -16.31 -2.76 6.37
C VAL A 116 -16.25 -4.29 6.45
N VAL A 117 -16.96 -4.93 5.55
CA VAL A 117 -16.95 -6.39 5.36
C VAL A 117 -16.36 -6.70 3.98
N CYS A 118 -15.31 -7.49 3.95
CA CYS A 118 -14.67 -7.94 2.73
C CYS A 118 -14.94 -9.43 2.46
#